data_2c338b2710b86dedc44b579af51fb18a
#
_entry.id   2c338b2710b86dedc44b579af51fb18a
#
_cell.length_a   1.000
_cell.length_b   1.000
_cell.length_c   1.000
_cell.angle_alpha   90.00
_cell.angle_beta   90.00
_cell.angle_gamma   90.00
#
_symmetry.space_group_name_H-M   'P 1'
#
loop_
_entity.id
_entity.type
_entity.pdbx_description
1 polymer ?
#
loop_
_entity_poly.entity_id
_entity_poly.type
_entity_poly.pdbx_seq_one_letter_code
_entity_poly.pdbx_strand_id
1 'polypeptide(L)'
;YSLSASCFGLNAQITERTGILTQGGTYDILSPRYDEAPDLYFDWTQKTIELESIKPFSFTLPQMRKLTSLLKLHGLHSDPVGLFDFLQAGIELREKAKFYFTKNLSDALSLIGKYGEKYGFSKEELSYCDLSVFQELHIAALDPVEMIGNNIKQGKARYKETLSLSLPPLITNSQDVWGFEYPESEPNFITQKQVRGPVISNIEKSKLSGAIVCITNADPGYDWLFSYQIAGLITTW
;
A
#
# COMPACT_ATOMS: atom_id res chain seq x y z
N TYR A 1 5.84 -3.25 -14.45
CA TYR A 1 6.62 -2.15 -13.88
C TYR A 1 6.07 -0.76 -14.21
N SER A 2 5.38 -0.60 -15.32
CA SER A 2 4.77 0.68 -15.70
C SER A 2 3.38 0.91 -15.11
N LEU A 3 2.73 -0.12 -14.57
CA LEU A 3 1.33 -0.03 -14.12
C LEU A 3 1.19 0.72 -12.78
N SER A 4 2.08 0.52 -11.83
CA SER A 4 2.04 1.28 -10.56
C SER A 4 2.45 2.74 -10.77
N ALA A 5 3.50 3.00 -11.54
CA ALA A 5 3.92 4.35 -11.88
C ALA A 5 2.88 5.08 -12.74
N SER A 6 2.17 4.37 -13.64
CA SER A 6 1.09 4.97 -14.41
C SER A 6 -0.17 5.23 -13.58
N CYS A 7 -0.46 4.42 -12.56
CA CYS A 7 -1.55 4.71 -11.62
C CYS A 7 -1.25 5.93 -10.74
N PHE A 8 0.00 6.11 -10.30
CA PHE A 8 0.44 7.32 -9.61
C PHE A 8 0.39 8.55 -10.53
N GLY A 9 0.89 8.42 -11.77
CA GLY A 9 0.79 9.47 -12.77
C GLY A 9 -0.65 9.80 -13.14
N LEU A 10 -1.55 8.82 -13.19
CA LEU A 10 -2.97 9.04 -13.44
C LEU A 10 -3.65 9.77 -12.27
N ASN A 11 -3.34 9.40 -11.04
CA ASN A 11 -3.84 10.08 -9.84
C ASN A 11 -3.32 11.52 -9.75
N ALA A 12 -2.04 11.75 -10.03
CA ALA A 12 -1.47 13.10 -10.09
C ALA A 12 -2.12 13.93 -11.20
N GLN A 13 -2.33 13.38 -12.39
CA GLN A 13 -3.00 14.07 -13.50
C GLN A 13 -4.49 14.32 -13.25
N ILE A 14 -5.20 13.41 -12.60
CA ILE A 14 -6.59 13.63 -12.20
C ILE A 14 -6.66 14.73 -11.15
N THR A 15 -5.73 14.76 -10.22
CA THR A 15 -5.62 15.79 -9.18
C THR A 15 -5.30 17.16 -9.79
N GLU A 16 -4.38 17.23 -10.73
CA GLU A 16 -4.01 18.47 -11.44
C GLU A 16 -5.17 19.01 -12.29
N ARG A 17 -5.91 18.14 -12.98
CA ARG A 17 -7.04 18.52 -13.83
C ARG A 17 -8.30 18.90 -13.06
N THR A 18 -8.53 18.36 -11.89
CA THR A 18 -9.75 18.59 -11.12
C THR A 18 -9.61 19.61 -10.01
N GLY A 19 -8.38 20.08 -9.73
CA GLY A 19 -8.10 21.01 -8.62
C GLY A 19 -8.48 20.44 -7.24
N ILE A 20 -8.85 19.18 -7.19
CA ILE A 20 -9.16 18.46 -5.98
C ILE A 20 -7.90 17.69 -5.62
N LEU A 21 -7.19 18.13 -4.58
CA LEU A 21 -6.26 17.27 -3.87
C LEU A 21 -7.07 16.01 -3.48
N THR A 22 -6.88 14.95 -4.23
CA THR A 22 -7.55 13.70 -3.93
C THR A 22 -7.01 13.27 -2.58
N GLN A 23 -7.84 13.34 -1.58
CA GLN A 23 -7.57 12.87 -0.24
C GLN A 23 -7.41 11.35 -0.29
N GLY A 24 -6.26 10.91 -0.79
CA GLY A 24 -5.78 9.56 -0.60
C GLY A 24 -5.20 9.52 0.80
N GLY A 25 -5.76 8.71 1.67
CA GLY A 25 -5.27 8.55 3.02
C GLY A 25 -4.35 7.36 3.12
N THR A 26 -3.61 7.37 4.17
CA THR A 26 -2.88 6.21 4.66
C THR A 26 -3.86 5.22 5.31
N TYR A 27 -3.40 3.97 5.46
CA TYR A 27 -4.20 2.90 6.07
C TYR A 27 -4.11 2.88 7.60
N ASP A 28 -3.36 3.79 8.20
CA ASP A 28 -3.12 3.86 9.64
C ASP A 28 -3.33 5.28 10.19
N ILE A 29 -3.47 5.39 11.50
CA ILE A 29 -3.73 6.67 12.19
C ILE A 29 -2.44 7.49 12.40
N LEU A 30 -1.26 6.87 12.33
CA LEU A 30 0.03 7.51 12.64
C LEU A 30 0.60 8.23 11.43
N SER A 31 0.40 7.69 10.24
CA SER A 31 0.89 8.29 9.02
C SER A 31 0.09 9.54 8.67
N PRO A 32 0.74 10.65 8.35
CA PRO A 32 0.03 11.85 7.94
C PRO A 32 -0.68 11.62 6.61
N ARG A 33 -1.82 12.28 6.44
CA ARG A 33 -2.59 12.21 5.19
C ARG A 33 -1.84 12.92 4.05
N TYR A 34 -2.14 12.56 2.81
CA TYR A 34 -1.52 13.18 1.64
C TYR A 34 -1.84 14.68 1.53
N ASP A 35 -3.00 15.12 1.99
CA ASP A 35 -3.41 16.51 2.05
C ASP A 35 -2.79 17.26 3.25
N GLU A 36 -2.42 16.57 4.34
CA GLU A 36 -1.75 17.16 5.51
C GLU A 36 -0.24 17.32 5.30
N ALA A 37 0.40 16.40 4.58
CA ALA A 37 1.84 16.40 4.34
C ALA A 37 2.19 16.00 2.90
N PRO A 38 1.76 16.76 1.87
CA PRO A 38 1.97 16.39 0.49
C PRO A 38 3.46 16.26 0.13
N ASP A 39 4.32 17.10 0.71
CA ASP A 39 5.76 17.08 0.44
C ASP A 39 6.46 15.83 0.99
N LEU A 40 5.81 15.09 1.88
CA LEU A 40 6.33 13.81 2.35
C LEU A 40 6.22 12.73 1.27
N TYR A 41 5.15 12.79 0.48
CA TYR A 41 4.78 11.73 -0.47
C TYR A 41 5.09 12.10 -1.92
N PHE A 42 5.14 13.38 -2.26
CA PHE A 42 5.31 13.87 -3.63
C PHE A 42 6.54 14.76 -3.76
N ASP A 43 7.29 14.55 -4.83
CA ASP A 43 8.37 15.45 -5.22
C ASP A 43 7.85 16.38 -6.33
N TRP A 44 7.46 17.59 -5.94
CA TRP A 44 6.94 18.61 -6.84
C TRP A 44 8.01 19.25 -7.73
N THR A 45 9.30 18.97 -7.46
CA THR A 45 10.42 19.54 -8.25
C THR A 45 10.67 18.75 -9.53
N GLN A 46 10.17 17.53 -9.60
CA GLN A 46 10.26 16.76 -10.84
C GLN A 46 9.32 17.39 -11.87
N LYS A 47 9.92 17.90 -12.96
CA LYS A 47 9.17 18.26 -14.16
C LYS A 47 8.31 17.07 -14.54
N THR A 48 7.04 17.35 -14.77
CA THR A 48 6.07 16.37 -15.29
C THR A 48 6.79 15.52 -16.33
N ILE A 49 6.93 14.22 -16.06
CA ILE A 49 7.45 13.30 -17.07
C ILE A 49 6.48 13.47 -18.23
N GLU A 50 6.95 14.12 -19.32
CA GLU A 50 6.17 14.11 -20.55
C GLU A 50 5.88 12.65 -20.82
N LEU A 51 4.63 12.27 -20.65
CA LEU A 51 4.17 10.95 -21.05
C LEU A 51 4.45 10.90 -22.56
N GLU A 52 5.65 10.41 -22.91
CA GLU A 52 5.91 10.00 -24.27
C GLU A 52 4.67 9.20 -24.68
N SER A 53 4.04 9.59 -25.74
CA SER A 53 2.79 9.00 -26.20
C SER A 53 2.95 7.48 -26.21
N ILE A 54 2.44 6.84 -25.15
CA ILE A 54 2.53 5.38 -25.01
C ILE A 54 1.81 4.85 -26.23
N LYS A 55 2.58 4.31 -27.17
CA LYS A 55 1.98 3.68 -28.36
C LYS A 55 1.03 2.60 -27.86
N PRO A 56 -0.23 2.62 -28.30
CA PRO A 56 -1.18 1.61 -27.87
C PRO A 56 -0.60 0.22 -28.19
N PHE A 57 -0.59 -0.63 -27.19
CA PHE A 57 -0.14 -2.00 -27.37
C PHE A 57 -1.07 -2.71 -28.36
N SER A 58 -0.51 -3.37 -29.37
CA SER A 58 -1.27 -4.13 -30.34
C SER A 58 -0.65 -5.51 -30.55
N PHE A 59 -1.50 -6.52 -30.63
CA PHE A 59 -1.08 -7.86 -30.95
C PHE A 59 -0.93 -8.05 -32.47
N THR A 60 0.12 -8.76 -32.86
CA THR A 60 0.24 -9.26 -34.22
C THR A 60 -0.70 -10.46 -34.43
N LEU A 61 -1.09 -10.72 -35.67
CA LEU A 61 -1.92 -11.89 -36.02
C LEU A 61 -1.36 -13.24 -35.49
N PRO A 62 -0.04 -13.51 -35.59
CA PRO A 62 0.53 -14.73 -35.02
C PRO A 62 0.38 -14.82 -33.51
N GLN A 63 0.56 -13.70 -32.80
CA GLN A 63 0.35 -13.64 -31.32
C GLN A 63 -1.10 -13.90 -30.96
N MET A 64 -2.05 -13.30 -31.68
CA MET A 64 -3.49 -13.54 -31.46
C MET A 64 -3.86 -15.01 -31.68
N ARG A 65 -3.36 -15.65 -32.73
CA ARG A 65 -3.61 -17.08 -32.96
C ARG A 65 -3.03 -17.96 -31.85
N LYS A 66 -1.80 -17.66 -31.39
CA LYS A 66 -1.17 -18.38 -30.30
C LYS A 66 -1.96 -18.24 -29.01
N LEU A 67 -2.39 -17.03 -28.67
CA LEU A 67 -3.23 -16.77 -27.49
C LEU A 67 -4.56 -17.52 -27.58
N THR A 68 -5.25 -17.48 -28.72
CA THR A 68 -6.50 -18.23 -28.93
C THR A 68 -6.29 -19.73 -28.69
N SER A 69 -5.19 -20.28 -29.19
CA SER A 69 -4.87 -21.71 -28.98
C SER A 69 -4.59 -22.02 -27.52
N LEU A 70 -3.87 -21.15 -26.79
CA LEU A 70 -3.60 -21.30 -25.37
C LEU A 70 -4.88 -21.22 -24.53
N LEU A 71 -5.75 -20.26 -24.81
CA LEU A 71 -7.03 -20.12 -24.12
C LEU A 71 -7.88 -21.40 -24.26
N LYS A 72 -7.98 -21.94 -25.48
CA LYS A 72 -8.68 -23.21 -25.73
C LYS A 72 -8.03 -24.38 -24.99
N LEU A 73 -6.70 -24.46 -24.99
CA LEU A 73 -5.96 -25.53 -24.31
C LEU A 73 -6.25 -25.55 -22.80
N HIS A 74 -6.40 -24.35 -22.20
CA HIS A 74 -6.68 -24.19 -20.76
C HIS A 74 -8.18 -24.12 -20.43
N GLY A 75 -9.07 -24.41 -21.38
CA GLY A 75 -10.52 -24.42 -21.15
C GLY A 75 -11.13 -23.03 -20.90
N LEU A 76 -10.44 -21.96 -21.29
CA LEU A 76 -10.96 -20.60 -21.19
C LEU A 76 -11.79 -20.28 -22.43
N HIS A 77 -13.07 -19.94 -22.21
CA HIS A 77 -14.04 -19.69 -23.28
C HIS A 77 -14.08 -18.22 -23.75
N SER A 78 -13.04 -17.46 -23.47
CA SER A 78 -12.90 -16.09 -23.95
C SER A 78 -12.01 -16.02 -25.18
N ASP A 79 -12.22 -15.02 -26.03
CA ASP A 79 -11.23 -14.65 -27.04
C ASP A 79 -10.12 -13.77 -26.43
N PRO A 80 -8.97 -13.61 -27.10
CA PRO A 80 -7.86 -12.81 -26.55
C PRO A 80 -8.23 -11.36 -26.24
N VAL A 81 -9.07 -10.72 -27.04
CA VAL A 81 -9.48 -9.32 -26.84
C VAL A 81 -10.33 -9.23 -25.56
N GLY A 82 -11.36 -10.06 -25.46
CA GLY A 82 -12.22 -10.11 -24.27
C GLY A 82 -11.47 -10.47 -23.01
N LEU A 83 -10.42 -11.31 -23.08
CA LEU A 83 -9.56 -11.56 -21.91
C LEU A 83 -8.81 -10.29 -21.49
N PHE A 84 -8.19 -9.57 -22.43
CA PHE A 84 -7.44 -8.37 -22.09
C PHE A 84 -8.34 -7.22 -21.61
N ASP A 85 -9.52 -7.07 -22.22
CA ASP A 85 -10.53 -6.11 -21.73
C ASP A 85 -10.96 -6.43 -20.31
N PHE A 86 -11.17 -7.71 -20.00
CA PHE A 86 -11.47 -8.15 -18.62
C PHE A 86 -10.32 -7.84 -17.65
N LEU A 87 -9.08 -8.14 -18.03
CA LEU A 87 -7.90 -7.87 -17.19
C LEU A 87 -7.72 -6.36 -16.95
N GLN A 88 -7.87 -5.55 -18.00
CA GLN A 88 -7.80 -4.09 -17.88
C GLN A 88 -8.89 -3.56 -16.95
N ALA A 89 -10.14 -3.93 -17.21
CA ALA A 89 -11.27 -3.51 -16.38
C ALA A 89 -11.11 -3.97 -14.92
N GLY A 90 -10.60 -5.19 -14.71
CA GLY A 90 -10.34 -5.71 -13.37
C GLY A 90 -9.30 -4.89 -12.60
N ILE A 91 -8.21 -4.48 -13.27
CA ILE A 91 -7.18 -3.63 -12.68
C ILE A 91 -7.73 -2.23 -12.38
N GLU A 92 -8.40 -1.62 -13.34
CA GLU A 92 -8.99 -0.28 -13.18
C GLU A 92 -10.03 -0.23 -12.05
N LEU A 93 -10.92 -1.22 -12.00
CA LEU A 93 -11.94 -1.32 -10.95
C LEU A 93 -11.34 -1.57 -9.58
N ARG A 94 -10.28 -2.40 -9.50
CA ARG A 94 -9.56 -2.64 -8.26
C ARG A 94 -8.96 -1.35 -7.71
N GLU A 95 -8.25 -0.59 -8.52
CA GLU A 95 -7.62 0.65 -8.10
C GLU A 95 -8.68 1.72 -7.73
N LYS A 96 -9.76 1.81 -8.47
CA LYS A 96 -10.88 2.69 -8.16
C LYS A 96 -11.56 2.32 -6.83
N ALA A 97 -11.77 1.03 -6.58
CA ALA A 97 -12.35 0.55 -5.33
C ALA A 97 -11.43 0.84 -4.13
N LYS A 98 -10.12 0.59 -4.27
CA LYS A 98 -9.12 0.93 -3.26
C LYS A 98 -9.11 2.43 -2.95
N PHE A 99 -9.17 3.26 -3.97
CA PHE A 99 -9.21 4.71 -3.80
C PHE A 99 -10.41 5.16 -2.95
N TYR A 100 -11.61 4.70 -3.26
CA TYR A 100 -12.81 5.04 -2.48
C TYR A 100 -12.75 4.48 -1.06
N PHE A 101 -12.25 3.25 -0.91
CA PHE A 101 -12.09 2.63 0.39
C PHE A 101 -11.10 3.41 1.26
N THR A 102 -9.90 3.70 0.73
CA THR A 102 -8.85 4.43 1.48
C THR A 102 -9.28 5.85 1.84
N LYS A 103 -10.02 6.52 0.98
CA LYS A 103 -10.58 7.84 1.29
C LYS A 103 -11.49 7.79 2.52
N ASN A 104 -12.45 6.87 2.54
CA ASN A 104 -13.38 6.72 3.66
C ASN A 104 -12.64 6.30 4.94
N LEU A 105 -11.70 5.36 4.84
CA LEU A 105 -10.90 4.91 5.97
C LEU A 105 -10.08 6.06 6.56
N SER A 106 -9.40 6.82 5.72
CA SER A 106 -8.57 7.95 6.14
C SER A 106 -9.39 9.05 6.81
N ASP A 107 -10.59 9.35 6.27
CA ASP A 107 -11.50 10.31 6.87
C ASP A 107 -11.98 9.83 8.25
N ALA A 108 -12.31 8.55 8.38
CA ALA A 108 -12.70 7.95 9.66
C ALA A 108 -11.55 8.01 10.68
N LEU A 109 -10.33 7.63 10.29
CA LEU A 109 -9.15 7.70 11.16
C LEU A 109 -8.83 9.13 11.59
N SER A 110 -8.99 10.11 10.71
CA SER A 110 -8.82 11.53 11.04
C SER A 110 -9.85 11.99 12.08
N LEU A 111 -11.11 11.57 11.94
CA LEU A 111 -12.17 11.87 12.91
C LEU A 111 -11.89 11.22 14.26
N ILE A 112 -11.44 9.97 14.29
CA ILE A 112 -11.04 9.26 15.50
C ILE A 112 -9.89 9.98 16.19
N GLY A 113 -8.87 10.40 15.42
CA GLY A 113 -7.75 11.19 15.95
C GLY A 113 -8.23 12.47 16.64
N LYS A 114 -9.03 13.28 15.95
CA LYS A 114 -9.61 14.52 16.51
C LYS A 114 -10.51 14.28 17.73
N TYR A 115 -11.26 13.19 17.69
CA TYR A 115 -12.12 12.82 18.82
C TYR A 115 -11.27 12.43 20.04
N GLY A 116 -10.23 11.61 19.85
CA GLY A 116 -9.33 11.23 20.93
C GLY A 116 -8.55 12.41 21.50
N GLU A 117 -8.05 13.31 20.67
CA GLU A 117 -7.37 14.54 21.11
C GLU A 117 -8.26 15.40 22.04
N LYS A 118 -9.57 15.46 21.77
CA LYS A 118 -10.53 16.16 22.62
C LYS A 118 -10.57 15.60 24.04
N TYR A 119 -10.29 14.32 24.21
CA TYR A 119 -10.25 13.62 25.50
C TYR A 119 -8.83 13.39 26.04
N GLY A 120 -7.82 13.99 25.41
CA GLY A 120 -6.44 13.95 25.86
C GLY A 120 -5.63 12.75 25.42
N PHE A 121 -6.11 11.98 24.42
CA PHE A 121 -5.39 10.85 23.83
C PHE A 121 -4.62 11.25 22.58
N SER A 122 -3.37 10.82 22.50
CA SER A 122 -2.55 10.99 21.30
C SER A 122 -2.91 10.00 20.19
N LYS A 123 -2.56 10.31 18.93
CA LYS A 123 -2.71 9.38 17.81
C LYS A 123 -1.95 8.07 18.06
N GLU A 124 -0.78 8.14 18.70
CA GLU A 124 0.00 6.96 19.06
C GLU A 124 -0.75 6.06 20.06
N GLU A 125 -1.40 6.63 21.05
CA GLU A 125 -2.22 5.85 21.98
C GLU A 125 -3.42 5.25 21.28
N LEU A 126 -4.11 6.02 20.43
CA LEU A 126 -5.25 5.57 19.65
C LEU A 126 -4.91 4.45 18.64
N SER A 127 -3.65 4.33 18.23
CA SER A 127 -3.21 3.23 17.35
C SER A 127 -3.37 1.84 17.99
N TYR A 128 -3.45 1.78 19.31
CA TYR A 128 -3.73 0.54 20.05
C TYR A 128 -5.21 0.31 20.32
N CYS A 129 -6.08 1.25 19.91
CA CYS A 129 -7.49 1.20 20.19
C CYS A 129 -8.24 0.33 19.18
N ASP A 130 -9.18 -0.49 19.65
CA ASP A 130 -10.10 -1.20 18.79
C ASP A 130 -11.20 -0.24 18.30
N LEU A 131 -11.52 -0.30 17.01
CA LEU A 131 -12.53 0.58 16.42
C LEU A 131 -13.93 0.36 17.00
N SER A 132 -14.22 -0.82 17.54
CA SER A 132 -15.51 -1.14 18.18
C SER A 132 -15.82 -0.23 19.34
N VAL A 133 -14.81 0.25 20.08
CA VAL A 133 -15.02 1.17 21.21
C VAL A 133 -15.73 2.45 20.77
N PHE A 134 -15.46 2.96 19.57
CA PHE A 134 -16.12 4.17 19.06
C PHE A 134 -17.58 3.92 18.68
N GLN A 135 -17.95 2.69 18.33
CA GLN A 135 -19.34 2.29 18.12
C GLN A 135 -20.08 2.16 19.45
N GLU A 136 -19.41 1.60 20.46
CA GLU A 136 -19.97 1.42 21.81
C GLU A 136 -20.19 2.75 22.53
N LEU A 137 -19.30 3.74 22.35
CA LEU A 137 -19.45 5.09 22.88
C LEU A 137 -20.75 5.78 22.47
N HIS A 138 -21.30 5.42 21.31
CA HIS A 138 -22.59 5.97 20.85
C HIS A 138 -23.79 5.40 21.62
N ILE A 139 -23.66 4.22 22.18
CA ILE A 139 -24.74 3.45 22.82
C ILE A 139 -24.65 3.54 24.34
N ALA A 140 -23.44 3.69 24.88
CA ALA A 140 -23.18 3.59 26.33
C ALA A 140 -23.30 4.94 27.03
N ALA A 141 -23.88 4.91 28.24
CA ALA A 141 -23.87 6.04 29.18
C ALA A 141 -22.55 6.12 30.02
N LEU A 142 -21.47 5.51 29.51
CA LEU A 142 -20.17 5.44 30.17
C LEU A 142 -19.29 6.63 29.82
N ASP A 143 -18.33 6.92 30.66
CA ASP A 143 -17.36 7.99 30.42
C ASP A 143 -16.44 7.61 29.25
N PRO A 144 -16.38 8.42 28.18
CA PRO A 144 -15.51 8.19 27.04
C PRO A 144 -14.03 8.03 27.41
N VAL A 145 -13.54 8.77 28.40
CA VAL A 145 -12.14 8.71 28.84
C VAL A 145 -11.83 7.35 29.44
N GLU A 146 -12.71 6.84 30.27
CA GLU A 146 -12.55 5.51 30.87
C GLU A 146 -12.61 4.41 29.82
N MET A 147 -13.59 4.46 28.92
CA MET A 147 -13.76 3.44 27.87
C MET A 147 -12.56 3.38 26.94
N ILE A 148 -12.15 4.52 26.37
CA ILE A 148 -11.01 4.59 25.45
C ILE A 148 -9.72 4.20 26.17
N GLY A 149 -9.48 4.72 27.38
CA GLY A 149 -8.28 4.41 28.16
C GLY A 149 -8.14 2.93 28.50
N ASN A 150 -9.24 2.27 28.90
CA ASN A 150 -9.24 0.82 29.15
C ASN A 150 -9.01 0.02 27.86
N ASN A 151 -9.59 0.42 26.75
CA ASN A 151 -9.41 -0.24 25.46
C ASN A 151 -7.95 -0.11 24.99
N ILE A 152 -7.35 1.08 25.07
CA ILE A 152 -5.92 1.32 24.77
C ILE A 152 -5.02 0.42 25.63
N LYS A 153 -5.28 0.32 26.93
CA LYS A 153 -4.51 -0.52 27.86
C LYS A 153 -4.55 -1.99 27.44
N GLN A 154 -5.74 -2.49 27.09
CA GLN A 154 -5.92 -3.85 26.59
C GLN A 154 -5.24 -4.06 25.23
N GLY A 155 -5.36 -3.08 24.32
CA GLY A 155 -4.71 -3.11 23.01
C GLY A 155 -3.19 -3.14 23.12
N LYS A 156 -2.59 -2.34 23.99
CA LYS A 156 -1.14 -2.38 24.27
C LYS A 156 -0.69 -3.75 24.80
N ALA A 157 -1.49 -4.36 25.68
CA ALA A 157 -1.19 -5.70 26.19
C ALA A 157 -1.23 -6.75 25.08
N ARG A 158 -2.31 -6.79 24.29
CA ARG A 158 -2.46 -7.69 23.14
C ARG A 158 -1.35 -7.49 22.08
N TYR A 159 -0.98 -6.24 21.80
CA TYR A 159 0.10 -5.94 20.87
C TYR A 159 1.44 -6.49 21.34
N LYS A 160 1.74 -6.37 22.65
CA LYS A 160 2.94 -6.95 23.26
C LYS A 160 2.98 -8.47 23.12
N GLU A 161 1.84 -9.13 23.31
CA GLU A 161 1.72 -10.58 23.09
C GLU A 161 1.95 -10.92 21.62
N THR A 162 1.31 -10.19 20.70
CA THR A 162 1.48 -10.39 19.24
C THR A 162 2.94 -10.26 18.80
N LEU A 163 3.69 -9.31 19.36
CA LEU A 163 5.12 -9.14 19.05
C LEU A 163 5.98 -10.34 19.46
N SER A 164 5.52 -11.15 20.41
CA SER A 164 6.23 -12.37 20.83
C SER A 164 5.87 -13.61 20.01
N LEU A 165 4.89 -13.50 19.12
CA LEU A 165 4.44 -14.62 18.28
C LEU A 165 5.20 -14.59 16.94
N SER A 166 5.64 -15.76 16.53
CA SER A 166 6.14 -16.02 15.20
C SER A 166 5.23 -17.03 14.53
N LEU A 167 4.75 -16.71 13.34
CA LEU A 167 3.82 -17.56 12.61
C LEU A 167 4.48 -18.07 11.32
N PRO A 168 4.08 -19.27 10.84
CA PRO A 168 4.54 -19.75 9.55
C PRO A 168 4.00 -18.87 8.41
N PRO A 169 4.70 -18.78 7.27
CA PRO A 169 4.27 -18.00 6.13
C PRO A 169 2.96 -18.51 5.50
N LEU A 170 2.60 -19.76 5.74
CA LEU A 170 1.37 -20.38 5.29
C LEU A 170 0.82 -21.28 6.38
N ILE A 171 -0.45 -21.09 6.72
CA ILE A 171 -1.20 -21.94 7.66
C ILE A 171 -2.27 -22.68 6.87
N THR A 172 -2.17 -24.01 6.81
CA THR A 172 -3.14 -24.88 6.13
C THR A 172 -3.99 -25.68 7.12
N ASN A 173 -3.46 -25.88 8.32
CA ASN A 173 -4.15 -26.58 9.40
C ASN A 173 -3.68 -26.05 10.78
N SER A 174 -4.38 -26.46 11.83
CA SER A 174 -4.10 -26.00 13.20
C SER A 174 -2.75 -26.46 13.77
N GLN A 175 -2.11 -27.47 13.19
CA GLN A 175 -0.82 -27.98 13.66
C GLN A 175 0.35 -27.12 13.18
N ASP A 176 0.17 -26.42 12.04
CA ASP A 176 1.22 -25.60 11.43
C ASP A 176 1.70 -24.47 12.34
N VAL A 177 0.91 -24.05 13.32
CA VAL A 177 1.27 -22.98 14.27
C VAL A 177 2.16 -23.45 15.43
N TRP A 178 2.27 -24.76 15.68
CA TRP A 178 2.99 -25.28 16.84
C TRP A 178 4.46 -25.59 16.58
N GLY A 179 4.81 -25.80 15.33
CA GLY A 179 6.20 -26.03 14.93
C GLY A 179 6.32 -25.91 13.42
N PHE A 180 7.21 -25.05 12.97
CA PHE A 180 7.48 -24.84 11.56
C PHE A 180 8.92 -24.40 11.37
N GLU A 181 9.45 -24.70 10.19
CA GLU A 181 10.73 -24.19 9.72
C GLU A 181 10.45 -23.12 8.68
N TYR A 182 11.18 -22.00 8.76
CA TYR A 182 11.15 -21.03 7.67
C TYR A 182 11.83 -21.67 6.46
N PRO A 183 11.17 -21.66 5.29
CA PRO A 183 11.84 -22.10 4.08
C PRO A 183 13.11 -21.25 3.88
N GLU A 184 14.22 -21.91 3.53
CA GLU A 184 15.41 -21.20 3.07
C GLU A 184 14.99 -20.37 1.84
N SER A 185 14.96 -19.07 2.00
CA SER A 185 14.61 -18.16 0.92
C SER A 185 15.86 -17.73 0.19
N GLU A 186 15.97 -18.11 -1.07
CA GLU A 186 16.96 -17.50 -1.95
C GLU A 186 16.51 -16.06 -2.31
N PRO A 187 17.47 -15.14 -2.52
CA PRO A 187 17.15 -13.78 -2.94
C PRO A 187 16.31 -13.77 -4.22
N ASN A 188 15.15 -13.13 -4.19
CA ASN A 188 14.32 -12.98 -5.37
C ASN A 188 14.69 -11.68 -6.10
N PHE A 189 15.32 -11.82 -7.27
CA PHE A 189 15.72 -10.68 -8.09
C PHE A 189 14.61 -10.30 -9.08
N ILE A 190 13.95 -9.18 -8.82
CA ILE A 190 12.93 -8.63 -9.73
C ILE A 190 13.58 -8.06 -10.99
N THR A 191 14.80 -7.50 -10.87
CA THR A 191 15.57 -7.02 -12.00
C THR A 191 16.96 -7.67 -12.03
N GLN A 192 17.48 -7.93 -13.23
CA GLN A 192 18.83 -8.51 -13.42
C GLN A 192 19.88 -7.43 -13.73
N LYS A 193 19.67 -6.21 -13.24
CA LYS A 193 20.61 -5.10 -13.41
C LYS A 193 21.61 -5.08 -12.26
N GLN A 194 22.89 -4.91 -12.59
CA GLN A 194 23.90 -4.59 -11.59
C GLN A 194 23.94 -3.09 -11.33
N VAL A 195 23.84 -2.72 -10.08
CA VAL A 195 23.92 -1.33 -9.63
C VAL A 195 24.94 -1.18 -8.51
N ARG A 196 25.51 0.02 -8.39
CA ARG A 196 26.38 0.38 -7.27
C ARG A 196 25.90 1.71 -6.70
N GLY A 197 25.87 1.81 -5.40
CA GLY A 197 25.45 3.00 -4.68
C GLY A 197 25.62 2.86 -3.18
N PRO A 198 25.51 3.94 -2.43
CA PRO A 198 25.49 3.87 -0.97
C PRO A 198 24.26 3.08 -0.51
N VAL A 199 24.45 2.23 0.51
CA VAL A 199 23.36 1.47 1.13
C VAL A 199 22.81 2.28 2.28
N ILE A 200 21.50 2.50 2.28
CA ILE A 200 20.80 3.24 3.32
C ILE A 200 19.59 2.46 3.82
N SER A 201 19.42 2.41 5.14
CA SER A 201 18.22 1.85 5.80
C SER A 201 17.41 2.91 6.53
N ASN A 202 18.02 4.07 6.82
CA ASN A 202 17.28 5.21 7.34
C ASN A 202 16.94 6.14 6.17
N ILE A 203 15.63 6.28 5.91
CA ILE A 203 15.12 6.96 4.71
C ILE A 203 15.15 8.47 4.93
N GLU A 204 16.27 9.09 4.56
CA GLU A 204 16.40 10.55 4.48
C GLU A 204 16.33 10.97 3.01
N LYS A 205 15.36 11.82 2.64
CA LYS A 205 15.14 12.26 1.25
C LYS A 205 16.40 12.78 0.55
N SER A 206 17.23 13.52 1.27
CA SER A 206 18.49 14.08 0.73
C SER A 206 19.53 13.05 0.32
N LYS A 207 19.39 11.79 0.77
CA LYS A 207 20.36 10.70 0.54
C LYS A 207 19.84 9.65 -0.44
N LEU A 208 18.64 9.80 -0.97
CA LEU A 208 17.97 8.77 -1.78
C LEU A 208 18.53 8.65 -3.20
N SER A 209 18.87 9.78 -3.83
CA SER A 209 19.33 9.75 -5.22
C SER A 209 20.59 8.90 -5.40
N GLY A 210 20.51 7.90 -6.28
CA GLY A 210 21.60 6.95 -6.53
C GLY A 210 21.87 5.96 -5.41
N ALA A 211 21.05 5.91 -4.36
CA ALA A 211 21.25 4.99 -3.23
C ALA A 211 20.57 3.65 -3.45
N ILE A 212 21.07 2.61 -2.79
CA ILE A 212 20.42 1.32 -2.59
C ILE A 212 19.67 1.39 -1.26
N VAL A 213 18.35 1.40 -1.32
CA VAL A 213 17.50 1.56 -0.15
C VAL A 213 17.09 0.18 0.39
N CYS A 214 17.32 -0.04 1.69
CA CYS A 214 16.87 -1.24 2.38
C CYS A 214 15.63 -0.93 3.22
N ILE A 215 14.56 -1.67 2.99
CA ILE A 215 13.31 -1.60 3.77
C ILE A 215 12.92 -2.98 4.27
N THR A 216 12.22 -3.04 5.38
CA THR A 216 11.79 -4.32 5.95
C THR A 216 10.63 -4.94 5.22
N ASN A 217 9.78 -4.12 4.62
CA ASN A 217 8.56 -4.57 3.93
C ASN A 217 8.32 -3.72 2.70
N ALA A 218 8.00 -4.35 1.57
CA ALA A 218 7.63 -3.68 0.32
C ALA A 218 6.15 -3.26 0.35
N ASP A 219 5.79 -2.42 1.29
CA ASP A 219 4.45 -1.82 1.36
C ASP A 219 4.23 -0.82 0.21
N PRO A 220 3.02 -0.75 -0.38
CA PRO A 220 2.67 0.28 -1.36
C PRO A 220 2.94 1.72 -0.90
N GLY A 221 2.98 1.97 0.42
CA GLY A 221 3.36 3.25 0.99
C GLY A 221 4.80 3.70 0.68
N TYR A 222 5.65 2.80 0.15
CA TYR A 222 7.03 3.13 -0.27
C TYR A 222 7.17 3.43 -1.77
N ASP A 223 6.09 3.41 -2.55
CA ASP A 223 6.14 3.65 -4.00
C ASP A 223 6.77 5.00 -4.36
N TRP A 224 6.66 5.99 -3.49
CA TRP A 224 7.28 7.30 -3.63
C TRP A 224 8.82 7.27 -3.70
N LEU A 225 9.49 6.21 -3.18
CA LEU A 225 10.95 6.05 -3.26
C LEU A 225 11.44 6.04 -4.72
N PHE A 226 10.63 5.51 -5.63
CA PHE A 226 11.00 5.43 -7.05
C PHE A 226 11.05 6.81 -7.73
N SER A 227 10.39 7.81 -7.16
CA SER A 227 10.45 9.19 -7.66
C SER A 227 11.80 9.86 -7.39
N TYR A 228 12.58 9.35 -6.43
CA TYR A 228 13.89 9.89 -6.05
C TYR A 228 15.08 9.27 -6.80
N GLN A 229 14.84 8.56 -7.89
CA GLN A 229 15.90 7.96 -8.72
C GLN A 229 16.86 7.07 -7.89
N ILE A 230 16.34 6.25 -7.01
CA ILE A 230 17.13 5.29 -6.25
C ILE A 230 17.83 4.30 -7.21
N ALA A 231 19.05 3.87 -6.87
CA ALA A 231 19.79 2.89 -7.67
C ALA A 231 19.22 1.48 -7.51
N GLY A 232 18.71 1.14 -6.34
CA GLY A 232 18.13 -0.16 -6.05
C GLY A 232 17.28 -0.16 -4.80
N LEU A 233 16.42 -1.18 -4.68
CA LEU A 233 15.60 -1.43 -3.52
C LEU A 233 15.82 -2.87 -3.05
N ILE A 234 16.06 -3.04 -1.76
CA ILE A 234 16.16 -4.34 -1.10
C ILE A 234 15.07 -4.37 -0.03
N THR A 235 14.30 -5.44 -0.02
CA THR A 235 13.31 -5.71 1.00
C THR A 235 13.53 -7.10 1.60
N THR A 236 13.22 -7.26 2.88
CA THR A 236 13.32 -8.56 3.57
C THR A 236 12.03 -9.37 3.44
N TRP A 237 10.95 -8.74 3.00
CA TRP A 237 9.63 -9.34 2.75
C TRP A 237 9.01 -8.79 1.48
#